data_d110e9216effbf2ef477e84b4cbe37c5
#
_entry.id   d110e9216effbf2ef477e84b4cbe37c5
#
_cell.length_a   1.000
_cell.length_b   1.000
_cell.length_c   1.000
_cell.angle_alpha   90.00
_cell.angle_beta   90.00
_cell.angle_gamma   90.00
#
_symmetry.space_group_name_H-M   'P 1'
#
loop_
_entity.id
_entity.type
_entity.pdbx_description
1 polymer ?
#
loop_
_entity_poly.entity_id
_entity_poly.type
_entity_poly.pdbx_seq_one_letter_code
_entity_poly.pdbx_strand_id
1 'polypeptide(L)'
;MKPSSLLSYVTALLTLSLLLTSIACAEDDDGKLRIIVFGGHPDDAEYKAGGTAVKWARLGHHVKFVSATNGDVSDQPGSKEEVAALRKAEVTACARKFGVTTQVLDIHDGEIEPTLEMRKTFIRLIRDWRADIVIGHRPWDYHPDHRAVGMLLQDASFLVTARRFCPEVPALEKMPIILFTSDEFTTPKPFTPTIAVALDDAFEQKLDGLHEITSQVYGRDSAASARGIPAASNELGRRTWLKMHWENRNGGEANTYRDLLIKLYGPVQGKAVKVAETFEISEYGRQPKPEEIKVLFPFFP
;
A
#
# COMPACT_ATOMS: atom_id res chain seq x y z
N MET A 1 -63.74 36.91 2.99
CA MET A 1 -62.32 36.75 3.43
C MET A 1 -61.82 35.48 2.78
N LYS A 2 -60.83 35.57 1.89
CA LYS A 2 -60.33 34.45 1.10
C LYS A 2 -59.12 33.78 1.86
N PRO A 3 -59.09 32.48 2.07
CA PRO A 3 -57.91 31.77 2.56
C PRO A 3 -57.19 31.11 1.39
N SER A 4 -56.17 31.71 0.80
CA SER A 4 -55.45 31.09 -0.32
C SER A 4 -53.99 31.53 -0.51
N SER A 5 -53.22 31.80 0.56
CA SER A 5 -51.80 32.14 0.38
C SER A 5 -50.81 31.35 1.19
N LEU A 6 -51.24 30.53 2.16
CA LEU A 6 -50.30 29.74 2.99
C LEU A 6 -49.94 28.37 2.39
N LEU A 7 -50.81 27.78 1.55
CA LEU A 7 -50.58 26.43 0.99
C LEU A 7 -49.56 26.41 -0.13
N SER A 8 -49.37 27.53 -0.87
CA SER A 8 -48.41 27.63 -1.98
C SER A 8 -46.94 27.76 -1.55
N TYR A 9 -46.66 28.28 -0.36
CA TYR A 9 -45.30 28.44 0.14
C TYR A 9 -44.74 27.15 0.78
N VAL A 10 -45.59 26.27 1.33
CA VAL A 10 -45.18 25.00 1.92
C VAL A 10 -44.76 24.00 0.82
N THR A 11 -45.45 24.02 -0.33
CA THR A 11 -45.15 23.14 -1.46
C THR A 11 -43.83 23.54 -2.17
N ALA A 12 -43.53 24.84 -2.23
CA ALA A 12 -42.28 25.32 -2.83
C ALA A 12 -41.05 25.07 -1.97
N LEU A 13 -41.19 25.04 -0.65
CA LEU A 13 -40.11 24.74 0.28
C LEU A 13 -39.79 23.21 0.36
N LEU A 14 -40.79 22.35 0.18
CA LEU A 14 -40.62 20.89 0.16
C LEU A 14 -40.00 20.40 -1.17
N THR A 15 -40.24 21.08 -2.29
CA THR A 15 -39.61 20.75 -3.58
C THR A 15 -38.16 21.22 -3.67
N LEU A 16 -37.79 22.29 -2.97
CA LEU A 16 -36.41 22.76 -2.95
C LEU A 16 -35.49 21.92 -2.02
N SER A 17 -36.07 21.30 -0.97
CA SER A 17 -35.30 20.38 -0.07
C SER A 17 -35.00 19.03 -0.71
N LEU A 18 -35.78 18.60 -1.70
CA LEU A 18 -35.55 17.29 -2.39
C LEU A 18 -34.54 17.39 -3.55
N LEU A 19 -34.20 18.61 -3.98
CA LEU A 19 -33.18 18.83 -5.03
C LEU A 19 -31.75 18.98 -4.49
N LEU A 20 -31.57 19.07 -3.16
CA LEU A 20 -30.27 19.26 -2.52
C LEU A 20 -29.61 17.95 -2.05
N THR A 21 -30.23 16.80 -2.25
CA THR A 21 -29.69 15.50 -1.78
C THR A 21 -29.10 14.59 -2.86
N SER A 22 -28.82 15.10 -4.06
CA SER A 22 -28.20 14.31 -5.13
C SER A 22 -27.01 14.99 -5.82
N ILE A 23 -26.24 15.77 -5.06
CA ILE A 23 -24.84 16.00 -5.44
C ILE A 23 -24.02 14.95 -4.68
N ALA A 24 -24.21 13.69 -5.03
CA ALA A 24 -23.12 12.72 -4.91
C ALA A 24 -22.06 13.27 -5.87
N CYS A 25 -20.98 13.83 -5.30
CA CYS A 25 -19.79 14.15 -6.06
C CYS A 25 -19.40 12.89 -6.84
N ALA A 26 -19.72 12.85 -8.12
CA ALA A 26 -18.88 12.17 -9.07
C ALA A 26 -17.57 12.99 -9.01
N GLU A 27 -16.64 12.56 -8.13
CA GLU A 27 -15.25 12.97 -8.30
C GLU A 27 -14.88 12.54 -9.72
N ASP A 28 -14.60 13.52 -10.57
CA ASP A 28 -14.24 13.29 -11.96
C ASP A 28 -13.12 12.25 -12.01
N ASP A 29 -13.27 11.28 -12.90
CA ASP A 29 -12.16 10.36 -13.24
C ASP A 29 -11.04 11.23 -13.83
N ASP A 30 -10.01 11.51 -13.03
CA ASP A 30 -8.87 12.32 -13.42
C ASP A 30 -7.89 11.56 -14.34
N GLY A 31 -8.25 10.37 -14.78
CA GLY A 31 -7.43 9.49 -15.61
C GLY A 31 -6.19 8.95 -14.91
N LYS A 32 -6.12 9.06 -13.58
CA LYS A 32 -5.00 8.59 -12.78
C LYS A 32 -5.30 7.22 -12.17
N LEU A 33 -4.27 6.37 -12.13
CA LEU A 33 -4.35 5.10 -11.42
C LEU A 33 -4.48 5.33 -9.92
N ARG A 34 -5.24 4.43 -9.27
CA ARG A 34 -5.41 4.38 -7.83
C ARG A 34 -4.84 3.08 -7.29
N ILE A 35 -3.74 3.19 -6.60
CA ILE A 35 -3.00 2.06 -6.02
C ILE A 35 -3.21 2.05 -4.52
N ILE A 36 -3.54 0.89 -3.95
CA ILE A 36 -3.61 0.70 -2.50
C ILE A 36 -2.70 -0.45 -2.09
N VAL A 37 -1.85 -0.23 -1.10
CA VAL A 37 -0.88 -1.21 -0.59
C VAL A 37 -1.20 -1.51 0.86
N PHE A 38 -1.43 -2.79 1.16
CA PHE A 38 -1.69 -3.28 2.51
C PHE A 38 -0.46 -3.95 3.09
N GLY A 39 0.02 -3.44 4.22
CA GLY A 39 0.97 -4.11 5.10
C GLY A 39 0.28 -4.71 6.31
N GLY A 40 0.89 -5.67 6.99
CA GLY A 40 0.48 -6.12 8.31
C GLY A 40 0.73 -5.04 9.34
N HIS A 41 1.90 -4.39 9.28
CA HIS A 41 2.39 -3.42 10.26
C HIS A 41 2.78 -2.09 9.61
N PRO A 42 2.96 -1.02 10.43
CA PRO A 42 3.46 0.28 9.95
C PRO A 42 4.96 0.20 9.62
N ASP A 43 5.30 -0.23 8.41
CA ASP A 43 6.61 -0.29 7.74
C ASP A 43 6.58 -1.26 6.53
N ASP A 44 5.69 -2.25 6.50
CA ASP A 44 5.65 -3.29 5.47
C ASP A 44 5.45 -2.73 4.05
N ALA A 45 4.45 -1.85 3.87
CA ALA A 45 4.15 -1.24 2.59
C ALA A 45 5.33 -0.38 2.11
N GLU A 46 5.93 0.35 3.02
CA GLU A 46 7.08 1.22 2.80
C GLU A 46 8.32 0.41 2.38
N TYR A 47 8.55 -0.70 3.03
CA TYR A 47 9.66 -1.60 2.75
C TYR A 47 9.52 -2.31 1.41
N LYS A 48 8.32 -2.82 1.13
CA LYS A 48 8.07 -3.75 0.02
C LYS A 48 7.70 -3.07 -1.29
N ALA A 49 7.05 -1.89 -1.23
CA ALA A 49 6.53 -1.19 -2.40
C ALA A 49 6.88 0.30 -2.45
N GLY A 50 7.67 0.81 -1.49
CA GLY A 50 7.94 2.24 -1.33
C GLY A 50 8.58 2.89 -2.56
N GLY A 51 9.55 2.24 -3.19
CA GLY A 51 10.20 2.77 -4.39
C GLY A 51 9.27 2.81 -5.60
N THR A 52 8.47 1.77 -5.80
CA THR A 52 7.47 1.71 -6.86
C THR A 52 6.36 2.74 -6.61
N ALA A 53 5.93 2.93 -5.36
CA ALA A 53 4.96 3.94 -4.96
C ALA A 53 5.45 5.37 -5.29
N VAL A 54 6.71 5.67 -5.00
CA VAL A 54 7.36 6.93 -5.39
C VAL A 54 7.27 7.16 -6.91
N LYS A 55 7.51 6.12 -7.71
CA LYS A 55 7.43 6.25 -9.18
C LYS A 55 6.01 6.57 -9.65
N TRP A 56 4.98 5.90 -9.11
CA TRP A 56 3.59 6.24 -9.41
C TRP A 56 3.22 7.65 -8.94
N ALA A 57 3.60 8.03 -7.72
CA ALA A 57 3.31 9.35 -7.17
C ALA A 57 3.95 10.49 -8.00
N ARG A 58 5.19 10.30 -8.49
CA ARG A 58 5.87 11.26 -9.39
C ARG A 58 5.14 11.47 -10.72
N LEU A 59 4.37 10.49 -11.17
CA LEU A 59 3.52 10.58 -12.37
C LEU A 59 2.11 11.12 -12.07
N GLY A 60 1.86 11.49 -10.82
CA GLY A 60 0.59 12.04 -10.36
C GLY A 60 -0.49 10.98 -10.15
N HIS A 61 -0.15 9.70 -10.05
CA HIS A 61 -1.06 8.64 -9.65
C HIS A 61 -1.31 8.67 -8.14
N HIS A 62 -2.48 8.20 -7.71
CA HIS A 62 -2.86 8.16 -6.32
C HIS A 62 -2.39 6.88 -5.65
N VAL A 63 -1.56 6.99 -4.63
CA VAL A 63 -1.08 5.83 -3.86
C VAL A 63 -1.46 5.98 -2.40
N LYS A 64 -2.02 4.92 -1.83
CA LYS A 64 -2.38 4.82 -0.42
C LYS A 64 -1.74 3.60 0.20
N PHE A 65 -1.08 3.79 1.34
CA PHE A 65 -0.62 2.70 2.20
C PHE A 65 -1.61 2.47 3.33
N VAL A 66 -1.84 1.21 3.68
CA VAL A 66 -2.69 0.81 4.80
C VAL A 66 -1.93 -0.19 5.63
N SER A 67 -1.68 0.13 6.89
CA SER A 67 -1.20 -0.83 7.87
C SER A 67 -2.40 -1.45 8.55
N ALA A 68 -2.51 -2.77 8.50
CA ALA A 68 -3.65 -3.51 9.03
C ALA A 68 -3.66 -3.59 10.55
N THR A 69 -2.49 -3.40 11.20
CA THR A 69 -2.35 -3.27 12.64
C THR A 69 -1.60 -1.99 13.00
N ASN A 70 -1.63 -1.61 14.26
CA ASN A 70 -0.97 -0.40 14.76
C ASN A 70 0.50 -0.62 15.18
N GLY A 71 0.98 -1.88 15.19
CA GLY A 71 2.36 -2.25 15.47
C GLY A 71 2.80 -2.03 16.92
N ASP A 72 1.87 -2.05 17.87
CA ASP A 72 2.08 -1.73 19.29
C ASP A 72 2.84 -2.79 20.11
N VAL A 73 3.11 -3.96 19.50
CA VAL A 73 3.89 -5.06 20.14
C VAL A 73 5.38 -4.98 19.78
N SER A 74 5.80 -3.95 19.04
CA SER A 74 7.21 -3.79 18.71
C SER A 74 8.09 -3.55 19.94
N ASP A 75 9.38 -3.93 19.87
CA ASP A 75 10.34 -3.80 20.97
C ASP A 75 10.80 -2.33 21.14
N GLN A 76 9.84 -1.43 21.38
CA GLN A 76 10.09 -0.02 21.69
C GLN A 76 9.71 0.27 23.15
N PRO A 77 10.38 1.23 23.82
CA PRO A 77 10.02 1.64 25.17
C PRO A 77 8.70 2.39 25.18
N GLY A 78 7.91 2.22 26.24
CA GLY A 78 6.64 2.91 26.45
C GLY A 78 5.45 1.96 26.57
N SER A 79 4.26 2.54 26.71
CA SER A 79 3.01 1.78 26.66
C SER A 79 2.68 1.38 25.20
N LYS A 80 1.74 0.43 25.04
CA LYS A 80 1.25 0.05 23.70
C LYS A 80 0.74 1.25 22.91
N GLU A 81 0.01 2.14 23.57
CA GLU A 81 -0.55 3.37 22.97
C GLU A 81 0.56 4.33 22.51
N GLU A 82 1.62 4.48 23.30
CA GLU A 82 2.77 5.32 22.96
C GLU A 82 3.54 4.73 21.76
N VAL A 83 3.73 3.42 21.73
CA VAL A 83 4.37 2.72 20.62
C VAL A 83 3.53 2.81 19.35
N ALA A 84 2.22 2.57 19.42
CA ALA A 84 1.31 2.74 18.27
C ALA A 84 1.34 4.18 17.72
N ALA A 85 1.32 5.19 18.62
CA ALA A 85 1.40 6.59 18.22
C ALA A 85 2.74 6.92 17.53
N LEU A 86 3.86 6.43 18.07
CA LEU A 86 5.18 6.57 17.47
C LEU A 86 5.21 5.98 16.06
N ARG A 87 4.82 4.72 15.90
CA ARG A 87 4.84 4.02 14.61
C ARG A 87 3.96 4.70 13.56
N LYS A 88 2.75 5.16 13.98
CA LYS A 88 1.86 5.93 13.11
C LYS A 88 2.49 7.26 12.68
N ALA A 89 3.18 7.96 13.57
CA ALA A 89 3.86 9.22 13.26
C ALA A 89 4.99 8.99 12.25
N GLU A 90 5.78 7.93 12.42
CA GLU A 90 6.88 7.56 11.54
C GLU A 90 6.41 7.25 10.11
N VAL A 91 5.41 6.37 9.93
CA VAL A 91 4.89 6.07 8.58
C VAL A 91 4.16 7.25 7.96
N THR A 92 3.59 8.15 8.77
CA THR A 92 3.03 9.41 8.27
C THR A 92 4.13 10.34 7.73
N ALA A 93 5.27 10.40 8.41
CA ALA A 93 6.43 11.16 7.93
C ALA A 93 7.02 10.54 6.66
N CYS A 94 7.16 9.20 6.63
CA CYS A 94 7.59 8.46 5.45
C CYS A 94 6.68 8.70 4.24
N ALA A 95 5.35 8.61 4.41
CA ALA A 95 4.37 8.83 3.36
C ALA A 95 4.51 10.22 2.72
N ARG A 96 4.77 11.26 3.52
CA ARG A 96 5.05 12.62 3.00
C ARG A 96 6.29 12.65 2.10
N LYS A 97 7.36 11.91 2.47
CA LYS A 97 8.58 11.82 1.64
C LYS A 97 8.32 11.09 0.32
N PHE A 98 7.44 10.08 0.35
CA PHE A 98 7.08 9.33 -0.86
C PHE A 98 6.07 10.05 -1.76
N GLY A 99 5.37 11.05 -1.25
CA GLY A 99 4.28 11.71 -1.95
C GLY A 99 3.01 10.85 -2.01
N VAL A 100 2.78 10.00 -0.99
CA VAL A 100 1.63 9.10 -0.88
C VAL A 100 0.80 9.42 0.35
N THR A 101 -0.39 8.81 0.46
CA THR A 101 -1.20 8.85 1.67
C THR A 101 -1.00 7.57 2.48
N THR A 102 -1.23 7.64 3.80
CA THR A 102 -1.16 6.47 4.68
C THR A 102 -2.31 6.44 5.67
N GLN A 103 -2.71 5.24 6.06
CA GLN A 103 -3.71 4.96 7.08
C GLN A 103 -3.23 3.77 7.92
N VAL A 104 -3.27 3.92 9.23
CA VAL A 104 -3.01 2.83 10.18
C VAL A 104 -4.33 2.47 10.85
N LEU A 105 -4.73 1.19 10.78
CA LEU A 105 -5.92 0.70 11.45
C LEU A 105 -5.63 0.50 12.94
N ASP A 106 -6.66 0.65 13.77
CA ASP A 106 -6.54 0.52 15.23
C ASP A 106 -6.81 -0.94 15.66
N ILE A 107 -5.93 -1.84 15.20
CA ILE A 107 -5.92 -3.25 15.57
C ILE A 107 -4.57 -3.53 16.20
N HIS A 108 -4.54 -4.24 17.31
CA HIS A 108 -3.29 -4.62 17.96
C HIS A 108 -2.45 -5.53 17.06
N ASP A 109 -1.15 -5.33 17.11
CA ASP A 109 -0.16 -6.16 16.43
C ASP A 109 -0.27 -7.63 16.93
N GLY A 110 -0.37 -8.57 16.00
CA GLY A 110 -0.60 -9.99 16.25
C GLY A 110 -2.06 -10.41 16.38
N GLU A 111 -3.02 -9.46 16.31
CA GLU A 111 -4.44 -9.75 16.60
C GLU A 111 -5.36 -9.63 15.36
N ILE A 112 -4.84 -9.37 14.16
CA ILE A 112 -5.70 -9.34 12.98
C ILE A 112 -6.09 -10.76 12.55
N GLU A 113 -7.39 -11.00 12.44
CA GLU A 113 -7.95 -12.26 11.97
C GLU A 113 -8.78 -12.05 10.69
N PRO A 114 -8.82 -13.02 9.77
CA PRO A 114 -9.61 -12.93 8.53
C PRO A 114 -11.11 -13.18 8.78
N THR A 115 -11.68 -12.38 9.68
CA THR A 115 -13.11 -12.43 10.02
C THR A 115 -13.98 -11.79 8.96
N LEU A 116 -15.31 -12.00 9.03
CA LEU A 116 -16.27 -11.32 8.15
C LEU A 116 -16.19 -9.78 8.27
N GLU A 117 -16.01 -9.25 9.50
CA GLU A 117 -15.93 -7.80 9.69
C GLU A 117 -14.64 -7.23 9.10
N MET A 118 -13.50 -7.89 9.27
CA MET A 118 -12.26 -7.49 8.63
C MET A 118 -12.34 -7.58 7.10
N ARG A 119 -12.97 -8.61 6.55
CA ARG A 119 -13.25 -8.70 5.11
C ARG A 119 -14.05 -7.50 4.61
N LYS A 120 -15.11 -7.11 5.32
CA LYS A 120 -15.90 -5.92 4.98
C LYS A 120 -15.07 -4.65 5.07
N THR A 121 -14.19 -4.53 6.07
CA THR A 121 -13.28 -3.39 6.22
C THR A 121 -12.33 -3.26 5.03
N PHE A 122 -11.70 -4.35 4.61
CA PHE A 122 -10.83 -4.35 3.44
C PHE A 122 -11.59 -4.01 2.15
N ILE A 123 -12.79 -4.58 1.97
CA ILE A 123 -13.65 -4.27 0.82
C ILE A 123 -14.01 -2.78 0.79
N ARG A 124 -14.39 -2.18 1.93
CA ARG A 124 -14.69 -0.74 2.01
C ARG A 124 -13.47 0.10 1.64
N LEU A 125 -12.30 -0.21 2.20
CA LEU A 125 -11.06 0.50 1.90
C LEU A 125 -10.69 0.45 0.41
N ILE A 126 -10.82 -0.72 -0.21
CA ILE A 126 -10.55 -0.91 -1.65
C ILE A 126 -11.55 -0.13 -2.51
N ARG A 127 -12.85 -0.17 -2.15
CA ARG A 127 -13.91 0.54 -2.86
C ARG A 127 -13.82 2.05 -2.71
N ASP A 128 -13.64 2.55 -1.47
CA ASP A 128 -13.50 3.98 -1.19
C ASP A 128 -12.31 4.57 -1.94
N TRP A 129 -11.24 3.78 -2.06
CA TRP A 129 -10.08 4.18 -2.84
C TRP A 129 -10.29 4.04 -4.35
N ARG A 130 -11.34 3.34 -4.80
CA ARG A 130 -11.59 3.00 -6.21
C ARG A 130 -10.36 2.35 -6.86
N ALA A 131 -9.76 1.37 -6.18
CA ALA A 131 -8.47 0.81 -6.53
C ALA A 131 -8.44 0.12 -7.91
N ASP A 132 -7.45 0.49 -8.74
CA ASP A 132 -7.06 -0.25 -9.95
C ASP A 132 -6.08 -1.37 -9.62
N ILE A 133 -5.20 -1.12 -8.65
CA ILE A 133 -4.17 -2.06 -8.19
C ILE A 133 -4.24 -2.16 -6.67
N VAL A 134 -4.27 -3.38 -6.18
CA VAL A 134 -4.18 -3.73 -4.76
C VAL A 134 -2.89 -4.52 -4.56
N ILE A 135 -2.07 -4.15 -3.60
CA ILE A 135 -0.81 -4.83 -3.30
C ILE A 135 -0.83 -5.28 -1.83
N GLY A 136 -0.27 -6.45 -1.54
CA GLY A 136 -0.10 -6.91 -0.16
C GLY A 136 0.73 -8.18 -0.04
N HIS A 137 0.66 -8.81 1.14
CA HIS A 137 1.38 -10.03 1.44
C HIS A 137 0.75 -11.23 0.76
N ARG A 138 1.56 -12.27 0.51
CA ARG A 138 1.04 -13.60 0.22
C ARG A 138 0.42 -14.21 1.50
N PRO A 139 -0.60 -15.09 1.39
CA PRO A 139 -1.20 -15.76 2.55
C PRO A 139 -0.29 -16.85 3.16
N TRP A 140 0.98 -16.91 2.77
CA TRP A 140 2.00 -17.88 3.20
C TRP A 140 3.25 -17.15 3.67
N ASP A 141 3.17 -16.59 4.86
CA ASP A 141 4.21 -15.75 5.45
C ASP A 141 4.52 -16.25 6.88
N TYR A 142 5.64 -15.84 7.46
CA TYR A 142 5.98 -16.19 8.83
C TYR A 142 5.03 -15.52 9.83
N HIS A 143 4.62 -14.29 9.57
CA HIS A 143 3.81 -13.51 10.51
C HIS A 143 2.31 -13.82 10.33
N PRO A 144 1.56 -14.05 11.42
CA PRO A 144 0.11 -14.29 11.32
C PRO A 144 -0.63 -13.14 10.67
N ASP A 145 -0.29 -11.89 10.99
CA ASP A 145 -0.92 -10.69 10.43
C ASP A 145 -0.69 -10.57 8.92
N HIS A 146 0.51 -10.89 8.43
CA HIS A 146 0.79 -10.92 6.99
C HIS A 146 -0.07 -11.96 6.27
N ARG A 147 -0.21 -13.16 6.87
CA ARG A 147 -1.10 -14.19 6.31
C ARG A 147 -2.56 -13.75 6.31
N ALA A 148 -3.01 -13.14 7.41
CA ALA A 148 -4.38 -12.62 7.52
C ALA A 148 -4.66 -11.55 6.45
N VAL A 149 -3.75 -10.59 6.26
CA VAL A 149 -3.83 -9.59 5.17
C VAL A 149 -3.92 -10.28 3.81
N GLY A 150 -3.03 -11.24 3.52
CA GLY A 150 -3.05 -11.98 2.25
C GLY A 150 -4.37 -12.70 2.00
N MET A 151 -4.93 -13.37 3.01
CA MET A 151 -6.24 -14.03 2.93
C MET A 151 -7.38 -13.03 2.71
N LEU A 152 -7.38 -11.93 3.44
CA LEU A 152 -8.40 -10.87 3.31
C LEU A 152 -8.40 -10.23 1.92
N LEU A 153 -7.23 -10.05 1.30
CA LEU A 153 -7.13 -9.56 -0.07
C LEU A 153 -7.68 -10.56 -1.09
N GLN A 154 -7.39 -11.86 -0.91
CA GLN A 154 -7.97 -12.90 -1.76
C GLN A 154 -9.48 -12.96 -1.62
N ASP A 155 -10.00 -12.93 -0.39
CA ASP A 155 -11.43 -12.94 -0.11
C ASP A 155 -12.15 -11.69 -0.64
N ALA A 156 -11.49 -10.53 -0.63
CA ALA A 156 -12.05 -9.28 -1.13
C ALA A 156 -12.12 -9.24 -2.67
N SER A 157 -11.27 -9.95 -3.38
CA SER A 157 -11.01 -9.83 -4.82
C SER A 157 -12.27 -9.78 -5.69
N PHE A 158 -13.20 -10.72 -5.49
CA PHE A 158 -14.48 -10.77 -6.19
C PHE A 158 -15.52 -9.84 -5.53
N LEU A 159 -15.55 -9.82 -4.19
CA LEU A 159 -16.60 -9.15 -3.42
C LEU A 159 -16.58 -7.63 -3.57
N VAL A 160 -15.45 -7.02 -3.98
CA VAL A 160 -15.39 -5.58 -4.26
C VAL A 160 -16.31 -5.15 -5.41
N THR A 161 -16.70 -6.06 -6.30
CA THR A 161 -17.66 -5.82 -7.40
C THR A 161 -19.09 -6.24 -7.06
N ALA A 162 -19.31 -6.95 -5.95
CA ALA A 162 -20.60 -7.47 -5.55
C ALA A 162 -21.51 -6.38 -4.92
N ARG A 163 -22.38 -5.75 -5.70
CA ARG A 163 -23.18 -4.57 -5.31
C ARG A 163 -24.00 -4.72 -4.02
N ARG A 164 -24.42 -5.94 -3.68
CA ARG A 164 -25.25 -6.22 -2.47
C ARG A 164 -24.41 -6.52 -1.22
N PHE A 165 -23.07 -6.62 -1.37
CA PHE A 165 -22.14 -6.79 -0.26
C PHE A 165 -21.55 -5.40 0.09
N CYS A 166 -21.60 -4.96 1.34
CA CYS A 166 -21.26 -3.60 1.78
C CYS A 166 -21.94 -2.52 0.89
N PRO A 167 -23.30 -2.48 0.81
CA PRO A 167 -24.02 -1.63 -0.13
C PRO A 167 -23.89 -0.14 0.19
N GLU A 168 -23.39 0.20 1.36
CA GLU A 168 -23.13 1.58 1.81
C GLU A 168 -21.95 2.23 1.08
N VAL A 169 -21.08 1.43 0.45
CA VAL A 169 -19.96 1.91 -0.39
C VAL A 169 -20.15 1.39 -1.81
N PRO A 170 -20.11 2.25 -2.84
CA PRO A 170 -20.30 1.84 -4.21
C PRO A 170 -19.35 0.70 -4.61
N ALA A 171 -19.90 -0.35 -5.24
CA ALA A 171 -19.09 -1.45 -5.76
C ALA A 171 -18.23 -0.98 -6.93
N LEU A 172 -17.03 -1.55 -7.06
CA LEU A 172 -16.19 -1.31 -8.22
C LEU A 172 -16.85 -1.91 -9.49
N GLU A 173 -16.68 -1.25 -10.61
CA GLU A 173 -17.18 -1.76 -11.91
C GLU A 173 -16.39 -2.97 -12.40
N LYS A 174 -15.10 -3.02 -12.09
CA LYS A 174 -14.18 -4.12 -12.42
C LYS A 174 -13.34 -4.51 -11.21
N MET A 175 -12.94 -5.77 -11.13
CA MET A 175 -11.97 -6.21 -10.12
C MET A 175 -10.63 -5.50 -10.33
N PRO A 176 -9.96 -5.05 -9.26
CA PRO A 176 -8.58 -4.58 -9.36
C PRO A 176 -7.63 -5.73 -9.70
N ILE A 177 -6.43 -5.40 -10.14
CA ILE A 177 -5.32 -6.35 -10.16
C ILE A 177 -4.79 -6.48 -8.75
N ILE A 178 -4.58 -7.72 -8.29
CA ILE A 178 -3.99 -7.99 -6.99
C ILE A 178 -2.56 -8.46 -7.19
N LEU A 179 -1.64 -7.81 -6.50
CA LEU A 179 -0.21 -8.11 -6.51
C LEU A 179 0.24 -8.54 -5.12
N PHE A 180 1.11 -9.51 -5.08
CA PHE A 180 1.82 -9.89 -3.87
C PHE A 180 3.24 -9.32 -3.87
N THR A 181 3.67 -8.83 -2.73
CA THR A 181 5.05 -8.36 -2.50
C THR A 181 6.01 -9.55 -2.36
N SER A 182 7.31 -9.30 -2.61
CA SER A 182 8.36 -10.30 -2.50
C SER A 182 8.48 -10.88 -1.09
N ASP A 183 8.74 -12.18 -1.02
CA ASP A 183 9.11 -12.91 0.17
C ASP A 183 10.07 -14.08 -0.19
N GLU A 184 10.52 -14.82 0.81
CA GLU A 184 11.45 -15.94 0.65
C GLU A 184 10.83 -17.31 0.98
N PHE A 185 9.51 -17.37 1.20
CA PHE A 185 8.81 -18.59 1.56
C PHE A 185 8.60 -19.49 0.33
N THR A 186 8.85 -20.77 0.50
CA THR A 186 8.80 -21.77 -0.59
C THR A 186 7.59 -22.68 -0.51
N THR A 187 6.88 -22.72 0.62
CA THR A 187 5.70 -23.57 0.83
C THR A 187 4.45 -22.69 0.86
N PRO A 188 3.37 -23.04 0.14
CA PRO A 188 3.21 -24.22 -0.76
C PRO A 188 3.91 -24.04 -2.12
N LYS A 189 4.27 -22.84 -2.50
CA LYS A 189 5.05 -22.54 -3.71
C LYS A 189 5.99 -21.36 -3.46
N PRO A 190 7.16 -21.31 -4.11
CA PRO A 190 8.04 -20.16 -4.01
C PRO A 190 7.38 -18.92 -4.65
N PHE A 191 7.82 -17.72 -4.22
CA PHE A 191 7.48 -16.46 -4.86
C PHE A 191 7.98 -16.44 -6.30
N THR A 192 7.06 -16.14 -7.23
CA THR A 192 7.36 -16.17 -8.67
C THR A 192 6.88 -14.87 -9.32
N PRO A 193 7.71 -13.80 -9.27
CA PRO A 193 7.28 -12.49 -9.76
C PRO A 193 7.17 -12.47 -11.28
N THR A 194 6.19 -11.71 -11.74
CA THR A 194 5.98 -11.38 -13.15
C THR A 194 6.23 -9.90 -13.44
N ILE A 195 6.35 -9.09 -12.40
CA ILE A 195 6.67 -7.67 -12.43
C ILE A 195 7.96 -7.45 -11.64
N ALA A 196 8.91 -6.73 -12.25
CA ALA A 196 10.11 -6.24 -11.59
C ALA A 196 10.32 -4.78 -11.95
N VAL A 197 10.31 -3.90 -10.95
CA VAL A 197 10.42 -2.45 -11.12
C VAL A 197 11.82 -1.99 -10.78
N ALA A 198 12.52 -1.42 -11.75
CA ALA A 198 13.81 -0.77 -11.53
C ALA A 198 13.62 0.48 -10.66
N LEU A 199 14.42 0.61 -9.61
CA LEU A 199 14.31 1.70 -8.64
C LEU A 199 15.45 2.70 -8.71
N ASP A 200 16.42 2.52 -9.61
CA ASP A 200 17.65 3.34 -9.62
C ASP A 200 17.38 4.84 -9.57
N ASP A 201 16.31 5.32 -10.22
CA ASP A 201 15.88 6.72 -10.25
C ASP A 201 15.03 7.16 -9.03
N ALA A 202 14.47 6.22 -8.28
CA ALA A 202 13.59 6.50 -7.12
C ALA A 202 14.23 6.09 -5.79
N PHE A 203 15.38 5.44 -5.83
CA PHE A 203 15.97 4.78 -4.66
C PHE A 203 16.34 5.76 -3.54
N GLU A 204 16.95 6.90 -3.85
CA GLU A 204 17.29 7.90 -2.84
C GLU A 204 16.03 8.44 -2.13
N GLN A 205 14.93 8.67 -2.86
CA GLN A 205 13.67 9.08 -2.24
C GLN A 205 13.05 7.96 -1.39
N LYS A 206 13.19 6.70 -1.81
CA LYS A 206 12.83 5.56 -0.95
C LYS A 206 13.60 5.59 0.36
N LEU A 207 14.92 5.79 0.31
CA LEU A 207 15.75 5.91 1.51
C LEU A 207 15.36 7.10 2.39
N ASP A 208 15.02 8.24 1.81
CA ASP A 208 14.56 9.43 2.55
C ASP A 208 13.29 9.14 3.36
N GLY A 209 12.35 8.38 2.80
CA GLY A 209 11.16 7.97 3.52
C GLY A 209 11.45 6.93 4.60
N LEU A 210 12.22 5.89 4.27
CA LEU A 210 12.58 4.84 5.22
C LEU A 210 13.37 5.37 6.42
N HIS A 211 14.14 6.43 6.24
CA HIS A 211 14.87 7.09 7.30
C HIS A 211 13.95 7.70 8.39
N GLU A 212 12.71 8.03 8.04
CA GLU A 212 11.70 8.52 8.99
C GLU A 212 11.15 7.41 9.91
N ILE A 213 11.28 6.12 9.51
CA ILE A 213 10.78 4.96 10.28
C ILE A 213 11.87 4.50 11.26
N THR A 214 12.27 5.37 12.17
CA THR A 214 13.48 5.19 12.99
C THR A 214 13.39 4.01 13.93
N SER A 215 12.21 3.76 14.51
CA SER A 215 11.99 2.69 15.48
C SER A 215 12.16 1.29 14.88
N GLN A 216 11.85 1.13 13.59
CA GLN A 216 11.92 -0.16 12.90
C GLN A 216 13.22 -0.31 12.09
N VAL A 217 13.61 0.73 11.40
CA VAL A 217 14.84 0.73 10.56
C VAL A 217 16.08 0.59 11.43
N TYR A 218 16.17 1.39 12.49
CA TYR A 218 17.34 1.40 13.37
C TYR A 218 17.11 0.61 14.65
N GLY A 219 15.85 0.46 15.09
CA GLY A 219 15.49 -0.23 16.31
C GLY A 219 15.92 0.54 17.58
N ARG A 220 15.88 -0.18 18.72
CA ARG A 220 16.39 0.36 20.00
C ARG A 220 17.92 0.48 19.95
N ASP A 221 18.46 1.44 20.65
CA ASP A 221 19.92 1.71 20.65
C ASP A 221 20.75 0.46 21.01
N SER A 222 20.29 -0.36 21.97
CA SER A 222 20.96 -1.62 22.32
C SER A 222 20.98 -2.64 21.17
N ALA A 223 19.84 -2.81 20.48
CA ALA A 223 19.73 -3.69 19.32
C ALA A 223 20.44 -3.10 18.09
N ALA A 224 20.42 -1.78 17.93
CA ALA A 224 21.15 -1.07 16.89
C ALA A 224 22.65 -1.31 17.00
N SER A 225 23.21 -1.17 18.21
CA SER A 225 24.63 -1.44 18.48
C SER A 225 25.04 -2.88 18.11
N ALA A 226 24.22 -3.86 18.46
CA ALA A 226 24.48 -5.27 18.12
C ALA A 226 24.46 -5.55 16.60
N ARG A 227 23.73 -4.76 15.81
CA ARG A 227 23.67 -4.84 14.34
C ARG A 227 24.67 -3.92 13.64
N GLY A 228 25.52 -3.22 14.37
CA GLY A 228 26.49 -2.26 13.81
C GLY A 228 25.83 -1.00 13.26
N ILE A 229 24.62 -0.66 13.72
CA ILE A 229 23.92 0.58 13.33
C ILE A 229 24.56 1.74 14.13
N PRO A 230 24.93 2.87 13.47
CA PRO A 230 25.47 4.02 14.16
C PRO A 230 24.50 4.63 15.18
N ALA A 231 25.06 5.23 16.24
CA ALA A 231 24.29 5.92 17.26
C ALA A 231 23.35 6.99 16.66
N ALA A 232 22.23 7.29 17.33
CA ALA A 232 21.24 8.28 16.88
C ALA A 232 21.85 9.67 16.62
N SER A 233 22.88 10.04 17.37
CA SER A 233 23.62 11.31 17.18
C SER A 233 24.49 11.35 15.91
N ASN A 234 24.73 10.20 15.27
CA ASN A 234 25.49 10.10 14.01
C ASN A 234 24.54 9.93 12.81
N GLU A 235 23.88 11.00 12.44
CA GLU A 235 22.91 11.08 11.33
C GLU A 235 23.50 10.60 10.00
N LEU A 236 24.69 11.10 9.64
CA LEU A 236 25.36 10.70 8.40
C LEU A 236 25.72 9.21 8.39
N GLY A 237 26.17 8.69 9.53
CA GLY A 237 26.45 7.26 9.68
C GLY A 237 25.21 6.40 9.51
N ARG A 238 24.07 6.78 10.12
CA ARG A 238 22.78 6.10 9.96
C ARG A 238 22.30 6.09 8.52
N ARG A 239 22.37 7.21 7.82
CA ARG A 239 22.00 7.28 6.39
C ARG A 239 22.90 6.41 5.52
N THR A 240 24.21 6.40 5.79
CA THR A 240 25.15 5.53 5.07
C THR A 240 24.85 4.05 5.32
N TRP A 241 24.60 3.67 6.57
CA TRP A 241 24.21 2.32 6.93
C TRP A 241 22.89 1.90 6.25
N LEU A 242 21.88 2.78 6.30
CA LEU A 242 20.58 2.57 5.65
C LEU A 242 20.75 2.30 4.16
N LYS A 243 21.52 3.14 3.47
CA LYS A 243 21.79 3.00 2.04
C LYS A 243 22.41 1.64 1.72
N MET A 244 23.49 1.29 2.41
CA MET A 244 24.14 -0.02 2.21
C MET A 244 23.19 -1.20 2.47
N HIS A 245 22.41 -1.13 3.53
CA HIS A 245 21.47 -2.19 3.89
C HIS A 245 20.41 -2.38 2.80
N TRP A 246 19.82 -1.30 2.30
CA TRP A 246 18.78 -1.36 1.29
C TRP A 246 19.30 -1.57 -0.12
N GLU A 247 20.52 -1.13 -0.44
CA GLU A 247 21.22 -1.53 -1.67
C GLU A 247 21.44 -3.02 -1.72
N ASN A 248 21.83 -3.66 -0.61
CA ASN A 248 21.98 -5.11 -0.53
C ASN A 248 20.62 -5.82 -0.73
N ARG A 249 19.58 -5.38 -0.05
CA ARG A 249 18.24 -5.99 -0.13
C ARG A 249 17.65 -5.86 -1.53
N ASN A 250 17.48 -4.65 -2.04
CA ASN A 250 16.88 -4.41 -3.35
C ASN A 250 17.82 -4.80 -4.50
N GLY A 251 19.13 -4.77 -4.28
CA GLY A 251 20.13 -5.32 -5.21
C GLY A 251 20.08 -6.85 -5.29
N GLY A 252 19.82 -7.51 -4.16
CA GLY A 252 19.55 -8.96 -4.11
C GLY A 252 18.35 -9.32 -4.99
N GLU A 253 17.24 -8.59 -4.88
CA GLU A 253 16.08 -8.78 -5.76
C GLU A 253 16.42 -8.53 -7.24
N ALA A 254 17.13 -7.44 -7.55
CA ALA A 254 17.54 -7.14 -8.93
C ALA A 254 18.43 -8.25 -9.51
N ASN A 255 19.32 -8.84 -8.70
CA ASN A 255 20.19 -9.92 -9.15
C ASN A 255 19.42 -11.24 -9.31
N THR A 256 18.56 -11.59 -8.37
CA THR A 256 17.75 -12.82 -8.41
C THR A 256 16.83 -12.83 -9.63
N TYR A 257 16.21 -11.69 -9.94
CA TYR A 257 15.24 -11.57 -11.03
C TYR A 257 15.78 -10.81 -12.26
N ARG A 258 17.09 -10.94 -12.51
CA ARG A 258 17.79 -10.29 -13.63
C ARG A 258 17.14 -10.58 -14.99
N ASP A 259 16.78 -11.81 -15.24
CA ASP A 259 16.16 -12.22 -16.52
C ASP A 259 14.78 -11.55 -16.71
N LEU A 260 14.02 -11.39 -15.62
CA LEU A 260 12.75 -10.66 -15.67
C LEU A 260 12.97 -9.17 -15.96
N LEU A 261 13.97 -8.54 -15.35
CA LEU A 261 14.35 -7.15 -15.67
C LEU A 261 14.79 -6.99 -17.13
N ILE A 262 15.56 -7.93 -17.66
CA ILE A 262 15.95 -7.93 -19.08
C ILE A 262 14.74 -8.07 -19.99
N LYS A 263 13.79 -8.94 -19.63
CA LYS A 263 12.52 -9.11 -20.37
C LYS A 263 11.68 -7.83 -20.40
N LEU A 264 11.61 -7.09 -19.26
CA LEU A 264 10.75 -5.91 -19.12
C LEU A 264 11.40 -4.63 -19.66
N TYR A 265 12.73 -4.47 -19.52
CA TYR A 265 13.46 -3.25 -19.85
C TYR A 265 14.37 -3.39 -21.09
N GLY A 266 14.46 -4.60 -21.65
CA GLY A 266 15.41 -4.89 -22.71
C GLY A 266 16.83 -5.21 -22.22
N PRO A 267 17.68 -5.77 -23.09
CA PRO A 267 18.96 -6.36 -22.69
C PRO A 267 19.99 -5.35 -22.15
N VAL A 268 19.95 -4.12 -22.59
CA VAL A 268 20.90 -3.09 -22.13
C VAL A 268 20.46 -2.53 -20.78
N GLN A 269 19.27 -1.98 -20.72
CA GLN A 269 18.75 -1.33 -19.50
C GLN A 269 18.52 -2.36 -18.40
N GLY A 270 17.90 -3.51 -18.69
CA GLY A 270 17.61 -4.54 -17.69
C GLY A 270 18.88 -5.12 -17.04
N LYS A 271 20.00 -5.22 -17.80
CA LYS A 271 21.30 -5.61 -17.22
C LYS A 271 21.91 -4.54 -16.29
N ALA A 272 21.60 -3.27 -16.55
CA ALA A 272 22.17 -2.14 -15.83
C ALA A 272 21.44 -1.82 -14.51
N VAL A 273 20.22 -2.34 -14.29
CA VAL A 273 19.42 -2.12 -13.07
C VAL A 273 20.20 -2.62 -11.85
N LYS A 274 20.36 -1.75 -10.85
CA LYS A 274 21.10 -2.05 -9.62
C LYS A 274 20.17 -2.48 -8.48
N VAL A 275 19.00 -1.87 -8.39
CA VAL A 275 18.02 -2.08 -7.30
C VAL A 275 16.62 -2.23 -7.88
N ALA A 276 15.83 -3.15 -7.32
CA ALA A 276 14.48 -3.42 -7.81
C ALA A 276 13.51 -3.76 -6.68
N GLU A 277 12.23 -3.61 -6.94
CA GLU A 277 11.11 -4.23 -6.23
C GLU A 277 10.40 -5.18 -7.18
N THR A 278 9.92 -6.31 -6.64
CA THR A 278 9.28 -7.34 -7.46
C THR A 278 7.91 -7.71 -6.92
N PHE A 279 7.02 -8.06 -7.85
CA PHE A 279 5.63 -8.39 -7.53
C PHE A 279 5.16 -9.62 -8.29
N GLU A 280 4.43 -10.49 -7.61
CA GLU A 280 3.73 -11.63 -8.21
C GLU A 280 2.27 -11.23 -8.47
N ILE A 281 1.77 -11.41 -9.69
CA ILE A 281 0.33 -11.21 -9.96
C ILE A 281 -0.42 -12.39 -9.35
N SER A 282 -1.36 -12.05 -8.46
CA SER A 282 -2.25 -13.05 -7.85
C SER A 282 -3.20 -13.64 -8.90
N GLU A 283 -3.52 -14.93 -8.77
CA GLU A 283 -4.58 -15.58 -9.56
C GLU A 283 -5.98 -15.03 -9.23
N TYR A 284 -6.14 -14.41 -8.05
CA TYR A 284 -7.35 -13.74 -7.62
C TYR A 284 -7.37 -12.30 -8.13
N GLY A 285 -8.56 -11.80 -8.45
CA GLY A 285 -8.69 -10.49 -9.09
C GLY A 285 -8.58 -10.54 -10.62
N ARG A 286 -8.51 -9.37 -11.23
CA ARG A 286 -8.41 -9.26 -12.68
C ARG A 286 -7.02 -9.62 -13.17
N GLN A 287 -6.95 -10.40 -14.25
CA GLN A 287 -5.70 -10.74 -14.90
C GLN A 287 -5.39 -9.71 -15.99
N PRO A 288 -4.28 -8.97 -15.91
CA PRO A 288 -3.94 -7.98 -16.92
C PRO A 288 -3.43 -8.66 -18.19
N LYS A 289 -3.77 -8.12 -19.34
CA LYS A 289 -3.12 -8.49 -20.59
C LYS A 289 -1.70 -7.91 -20.65
N PRO A 290 -0.78 -8.47 -21.46
CA PRO A 290 0.59 -7.97 -21.55
C PRO A 290 0.69 -6.47 -21.89
N GLU A 291 -0.16 -5.96 -22.76
CA GLU A 291 -0.22 -4.55 -23.14
C GLU A 291 -0.70 -3.63 -22.01
N GLU A 292 -1.52 -4.13 -21.11
CA GLU A 292 -2.03 -3.38 -19.96
C GLU A 292 -0.93 -3.16 -18.89
N ILE A 293 0.09 -4.01 -18.85
CA ILE A 293 1.19 -3.89 -17.88
C ILE A 293 1.89 -2.53 -18.01
N LYS A 294 2.09 -2.03 -19.23
CA LYS A 294 2.68 -0.69 -19.45
C LYS A 294 1.76 0.45 -19.02
N VAL A 295 0.45 0.25 -19.06
CA VAL A 295 -0.53 1.23 -18.57
C VAL A 295 -0.52 1.28 -17.04
N LEU A 296 -0.43 0.10 -16.40
CA LEU A 296 -0.42 -0.03 -14.94
C LEU A 296 0.94 0.34 -14.32
N PHE A 297 2.01 0.14 -15.05
CA PHE A 297 3.37 0.50 -14.68
C PHE A 297 3.97 1.43 -15.75
N PRO A 298 3.53 2.70 -15.80
CA PRO A 298 3.84 3.61 -16.92
C PRO A 298 5.31 4.07 -16.96
N PHE A 299 6.15 3.51 -16.13
CA PHE A 299 7.59 3.69 -16.08
C PHE A 299 8.38 2.53 -16.73
N PHE A 300 7.68 1.55 -17.33
CA PHE A 300 8.32 0.59 -18.22
C PHE A 300 8.54 1.21 -19.60
N PRO A 301 9.66 0.88 -20.29
CA PRO A 301 9.98 1.45 -21.62
C PRO A 301 8.99 1.04 -22.72
#